data_8dfa0f2d586fa15ea1df134c4ad2ef80
#
_entry.id   8dfa0f2d586fa15ea1df134c4ad2ef80
#
_cell.length_a   1.000
_cell.length_b   1.000
_cell.length_c   1.000
_cell.angle_alpha   90.00
_cell.angle_beta   90.00
_cell.angle_gamma   90.00
#
_symmetry.space_group_name_H-M   'P 1'
#
loop_
_entity.id
_entity.type
_entity.pdbx_description
1 polymer ?
#
loop_
_entity_poly.entity_id
_entity_poly.type
_entity_poly.pdbx_seq_one_letter_code
_entity_poly.pdbx_strand_id
1 'polypeptide(L)'
;MEYKNTVTLLGTRGSMPCSGKEYLRYGGRTTCILVQLAGETLLLDGGSGMAFLKAESVPVRRLSMLLTHAHVDHLLGLPMSPILTKKDVTVDLYAATQDGRSGEQQVRALMQPPLWPVGPEALPATICFHDLPTSLDIGAVHVDTMAGVHPGGVTVYRVSGAGKSVVLATDCTFTEDLLPSLREFSKDCDLLLCDGQYSEEEWADRSAFGHNTWLAAAKLGQDCGAKQVRIIHHAPDRTDDELDAAAAVVSALCPNCRFGYDEEVITL
;
A
#
# COMPACT_ATOMS: atom_id res chain seq x y z
N MET A 1 10.39 -24.48 -11.40
CA MET A 1 10.88 -23.09 -11.45
C MET A 1 10.78 -22.53 -10.05
N GLU A 2 11.86 -21.99 -9.52
CA GLU A 2 11.81 -21.32 -8.21
C GLU A 2 11.23 -19.93 -8.44
N TYR A 3 10.05 -19.67 -7.89
CA TYR A 3 9.42 -18.35 -7.96
C TYR A 3 10.21 -17.38 -7.08
N LYS A 4 10.56 -16.21 -7.62
CA LYS A 4 11.13 -15.14 -6.79
C LYS A 4 9.98 -14.50 -6.00
N ASN A 5 10.04 -14.61 -4.67
CA ASN A 5 9.12 -13.92 -3.80
C ASN A 5 9.63 -12.49 -3.61
N THR A 6 8.95 -11.52 -4.21
CA THR A 6 9.38 -10.11 -4.20
C THR A 6 8.21 -9.17 -3.95
N VAL A 7 8.52 -8.03 -3.37
CA VAL A 7 7.63 -6.87 -3.25
C VAL A 7 8.28 -5.68 -3.93
N THR A 8 7.57 -5.05 -4.84
CA THR A 8 8.02 -3.82 -5.50
C THR A 8 7.16 -2.65 -5.04
N LEU A 9 7.81 -1.62 -4.49
CA LEU A 9 7.17 -0.38 -4.11
C LEU A 9 7.04 0.52 -5.34
N LEU A 10 5.88 0.54 -6.00
CA LEU A 10 5.65 1.36 -7.21
C LEU A 10 5.40 2.83 -6.85
N GLY A 11 5.00 3.09 -5.61
CA GLY A 11 4.81 4.40 -5.05
C GLY A 11 4.77 4.34 -3.53
N THR A 12 5.43 5.29 -2.88
CA THR A 12 5.63 5.34 -1.42
C THR A 12 5.21 6.65 -0.78
N ARG A 13 4.77 7.62 -1.58
CA ARG A 13 4.32 8.94 -1.12
C ARG A 13 2.88 8.87 -0.61
N GLY A 14 2.55 9.65 0.40
CA GLY A 14 1.21 9.76 0.96
C GLY A 14 0.48 11.01 0.50
N SER A 15 -0.84 10.99 0.62
CA SER A 15 -1.80 12.08 0.42
C SER A 15 -1.84 12.69 -0.99
N MET A 16 -0.69 13.04 -1.58
CA MET A 16 -0.59 13.64 -2.92
C MET A 16 0.75 13.29 -3.58
N PRO A 17 0.78 13.08 -4.90
CA PRO A 17 2.03 12.92 -5.61
C PRO A 17 2.84 14.22 -5.58
N CYS A 18 4.15 14.11 -5.52
CA CYS A 18 5.06 15.25 -5.60
C CYS A 18 6.11 15.08 -6.71
N SER A 19 6.74 16.16 -7.10
CA SER A 19 7.79 16.15 -8.10
C SER A 19 8.77 17.30 -7.82
N GLY A 20 10.02 17.10 -8.21
CA GLY A 20 11.10 18.07 -7.99
C GLY A 20 12.42 17.35 -7.77
N LYS A 21 13.51 18.11 -7.83
CA LYS A 21 14.86 17.56 -7.61
C LYS A 21 15.08 17.05 -6.17
N GLU A 22 14.29 17.57 -5.25
CA GLU A 22 14.29 17.26 -3.81
C GLU A 22 13.57 15.94 -3.45
N TYR A 23 12.97 15.25 -4.45
CA TYR A 23 12.21 14.00 -4.27
C TYR A 23 12.73 12.83 -5.13
N LEU A 24 13.92 12.95 -5.71
CA LEU A 24 14.44 11.98 -6.69
C LEU A 24 14.91 10.66 -6.05
N ARG A 25 15.32 10.66 -4.78
CA ARG A 25 15.83 9.47 -4.10
C ARG A 25 14.71 8.58 -3.57
N TYR A 26 13.71 9.17 -2.91
CA TYR A 26 12.58 8.42 -2.36
C TYR A 26 11.38 8.38 -3.31
N GLY A 27 11.33 9.27 -4.29
CA GLY A 27 10.27 9.32 -5.28
C GLY A 27 9.08 10.16 -4.83
N GLY A 28 8.11 10.32 -5.74
CA GLY A 28 6.93 11.16 -5.51
C GLY A 28 5.62 10.51 -5.92
N ARG A 29 5.61 9.20 -6.18
CA ARG A 29 4.40 8.46 -6.57
C ARG A 29 3.65 7.99 -5.33
N THR A 30 2.32 8.07 -5.36
CA THR A 30 1.51 7.64 -4.23
C THR A 30 1.31 6.13 -4.21
N THR A 31 0.83 5.63 -3.07
CA THR A 31 0.85 4.23 -2.65
C THR A 31 0.33 3.25 -3.70
N CYS A 32 1.23 2.40 -4.17
CA CYS A 32 0.93 1.23 -5.00
C CYS A 32 2.03 0.18 -4.79
N ILE A 33 1.65 -1.01 -4.39
CA ILE A 33 2.59 -2.07 -4.04
C ILE A 33 2.32 -3.30 -4.90
N LEU A 34 3.32 -3.79 -5.61
CA LEU A 34 3.25 -5.03 -6.37
C LEU A 34 3.84 -6.17 -5.54
N VAL A 35 3.02 -7.16 -5.19
CA VAL A 35 3.43 -8.36 -4.48
C VAL A 35 3.47 -9.54 -5.46
N GLN A 36 4.63 -10.17 -5.58
CA GLN A 36 4.82 -11.43 -6.31
C GLN A 36 5.22 -12.50 -5.31
N LEU A 37 4.32 -13.42 -5.01
CA LEU A 37 4.47 -14.38 -3.92
C LEU A 37 3.89 -15.73 -4.32
N ALA A 38 4.61 -16.81 -4.09
CA ALA A 38 4.18 -18.18 -4.38
C ALA A 38 3.71 -18.41 -5.83
N GLY A 39 4.20 -17.60 -6.77
CA GLY A 39 3.79 -17.63 -8.19
C GLY A 39 2.59 -16.77 -8.53
N GLU A 40 1.94 -16.18 -7.54
CA GLU A 40 0.83 -15.24 -7.72
C GLU A 40 1.33 -13.80 -7.80
N THR A 41 0.53 -12.95 -8.43
CA THR A 41 0.80 -11.51 -8.56
C THR A 41 -0.41 -10.72 -8.09
N LEU A 42 -0.20 -9.84 -7.09
CA LEU A 42 -1.22 -9.00 -6.51
C LEU A 42 -0.78 -7.53 -6.52
N LEU A 43 -1.74 -6.62 -6.61
CA LEU A 43 -1.54 -5.20 -6.31
C LEU A 43 -2.23 -4.85 -5.00
N LEU A 44 -1.53 -4.12 -4.14
CA LEU A 44 -2.09 -3.46 -2.97
C LEU A 44 -2.12 -1.97 -3.29
N ASP A 45 -3.32 -1.41 -3.34
CA ASP A 45 -3.66 -0.06 -3.77
C ASP A 45 -3.30 0.31 -5.22
N GLY A 46 -3.94 1.34 -5.71
CA GLY A 46 -3.83 1.88 -7.07
C GLY A 46 -3.49 3.37 -7.12
N GLY A 47 -2.62 3.83 -6.22
CA GLY A 47 -2.12 5.20 -6.25
C GLY A 47 -1.37 5.53 -7.53
N SER A 48 -0.81 6.74 -7.63
CA SER A 48 -0.18 7.20 -8.88
C SER A 48 0.98 6.31 -9.35
N GLY A 49 1.60 5.52 -8.44
CA GLY A 49 2.58 4.49 -8.79
C GLY A 49 2.06 3.45 -9.80
N MET A 50 0.76 3.14 -9.80
CA MET A 50 0.14 2.20 -10.73
C MET A 50 0.23 2.64 -12.19
N ALA A 51 0.25 3.94 -12.46
CA ALA A 51 0.39 4.48 -13.81
C ALA A 51 1.77 4.18 -14.44
N PHE A 52 2.76 3.82 -13.62
CA PHE A 52 4.12 3.47 -14.04
C PHE A 52 4.40 1.97 -13.99
N LEU A 53 3.40 1.15 -13.66
CA LEU A 53 3.52 -0.31 -13.66
C LEU A 53 3.86 -0.80 -15.07
N LYS A 54 5.04 -1.41 -15.21
CA LYS A 54 5.46 -2.00 -16.49
C LYS A 54 4.57 -3.20 -16.79
N ALA A 55 3.93 -3.18 -17.93
CA ALA A 55 2.96 -4.21 -18.33
C ALA A 55 3.56 -5.62 -18.41
N GLU A 56 4.87 -5.73 -18.69
CA GLU A 56 5.65 -6.97 -18.69
C GLU A 56 5.96 -7.50 -17.28
N SER A 57 5.91 -6.66 -16.26
CA SER A 57 6.06 -7.08 -14.85
C SER A 57 4.83 -7.83 -14.33
N VAL A 58 3.71 -7.76 -15.05
CA VAL A 58 2.47 -8.47 -14.72
C VAL A 58 2.09 -9.36 -15.92
N PRO A 59 2.76 -10.51 -16.11
CA PRO A 59 2.54 -11.39 -17.25
C PRO A 59 1.28 -12.25 -17.11
N VAL A 60 0.23 -11.72 -16.48
CA VAL A 60 -1.00 -12.44 -16.18
C VAL A 60 -2.17 -11.82 -16.91
N ARG A 61 -3.14 -12.68 -17.29
CA ARG A 61 -4.44 -12.24 -17.83
C ARG A 61 -5.44 -11.90 -16.73
N ARG A 62 -5.18 -12.31 -15.50
CA ARG A 62 -6.01 -12.05 -14.34
C ARG A 62 -5.13 -11.54 -13.20
N LEU A 63 -5.44 -10.38 -12.67
CA LEU A 63 -4.71 -9.69 -11.62
C LEU A 63 -5.65 -9.43 -10.45
N SER A 64 -5.26 -9.81 -9.25
CA SER A 64 -5.97 -9.43 -8.03
C SER A 64 -5.45 -8.10 -7.50
N MET A 65 -6.38 -7.21 -7.17
CA MET A 65 -6.10 -5.92 -6.55
C MET A 65 -6.84 -5.82 -5.22
N LEU A 66 -6.13 -5.47 -4.17
CA LEU A 66 -6.66 -5.30 -2.82
C LEU A 66 -6.59 -3.81 -2.48
N LEU A 67 -7.73 -3.17 -2.27
CA LEU A 67 -7.79 -1.75 -1.93
C LEU A 67 -7.87 -1.59 -0.41
N THR A 68 -6.95 -0.80 0.17
CA THR A 68 -6.98 -0.49 1.60
C THR A 68 -8.13 0.45 1.94
N HIS A 69 -8.27 1.52 1.17
CA HIS A 69 -9.36 2.49 1.25
C HIS A 69 -9.37 3.41 0.00
N ALA A 70 -10.36 4.26 -0.11
CA ALA A 70 -10.62 5.02 -1.32
C ALA A 70 -10.20 6.50 -1.27
N HIS A 71 -9.22 6.86 -0.44
CA HIS A 71 -8.62 8.19 -0.59
C HIS A 71 -7.95 8.33 -1.96
N VAL A 72 -7.87 9.55 -2.46
CA VAL A 72 -7.48 9.82 -3.85
C VAL A 72 -6.08 9.29 -4.18
N ASP A 73 -5.15 9.34 -3.25
CA ASP A 73 -3.77 8.87 -3.41
C ASP A 73 -3.64 7.34 -3.48
N HIS A 74 -4.69 6.58 -3.14
CA HIS A 74 -4.77 5.12 -3.31
C HIS A 74 -5.53 4.70 -4.58
N LEU A 75 -6.12 5.65 -5.33
CA LEU A 75 -6.89 5.37 -6.55
C LEU A 75 -6.37 6.10 -7.80
N LEU A 76 -5.57 7.15 -7.63
CA LEU A 76 -5.21 8.13 -8.67
C LEU A 76 -4.53 7.49 -9.91
N GLY A 77 -3.87 6.35 -9.75
CA GLY A 77 -3.22 5.64 -10.84
C GLY A 77 -4.15 4.75 -11.68
N LEU A 78 -5.34 4.39 -11.16
CA LEU A 78 -6.27 3.50 -11.86
C LEU A 78 -6.62 3.98 -13.27
N PRO A 79 -7.05 5.22 -13.49
CA PRO A 79 -7.48 5.67 -14.82
C PRO A 79 -6.39 5.64 -15.88
N MET A 80 -5.12 5.68 -15.48
CA MET A 80 -3.95 5.72 -16.36
C MET A 80 -3.08 4.46 -16.28
N SER A 81 -3.58 3.41 -15.65
CA SER A 81 -2.83 2.16 -15.50
C SER A 81 -2.60 1.46 -16.84
N PRO A 82 -1.35 1.11 -17.21
CA PRO A 82 -1.05 0.37 -18.43
C PRO A 82 -1.71 -1.01 -18.49
N ILE A 83 -2.01 -1.61 -17.33
CA ILE A 83 -2.72 -2.90 -17.26
C ILE A 83 -4.17 -2.76 -17.70
N LEU A 84 -4.83 -1.68 -17.28
CA LEU A 84 -6.24 -1.45 -17.61
C LEU A 84 -6.47 -1.04 -19.08
N THR A 85 -5.41 -0.75 -19.84
CA THR A 85 -5.49 -0.54 -21.30
C THR A 85 -5.48 -1.83 -22.13
N LYS A 86 -5.32 -2.99 -21.50
CA LYS A 86 -5.25 -4.29 -22.18
C LYS A 86 -6.62 -4.97 -22.22
N LYS A 87 -7.11 -5.32 -23.42
CA LYS A 87 -8.44 -5.92 -23.63
C LYS A 87 -8.62 -7.33 -23.07
N ASP A 88 -7.54 -8.07 -22.87
CA ASP A 88 -7.53 -9.47 -22.44
C ASP A 88 -7.17 -9.64 -20.97
N VAL A 89 -7.19 -8.54 -20.21
CA VAL A 89 -6.92 -8.55 -18.77
C VAL A 89 -8.22 -8.39 -17.98
N THR A 90 -8.35 -9.21 -16.95
CA THR A 90 -9.36 -9.07 -15.89
C THR A 90 -8.67 -8.66 -14.60
N VAL A 91 -9.20 -7.65 -13.94
CA VAL A 91 -8.77 -7.25 -12.60
C VAL A 91 -9.87 -7.56 -11.60
N ASP A 92 -9.60 -8.47 -10.67
CA ASP A 92 -10.46 -8.73 -9.51
C ASP A 92 -10.10 -7.73 -8.42
N LEU A 93 -10.95 -6.73 -8.22
CA LEU A 93 -10.75 -5.70 -7.22
C LEU A 93 -11.57 -6.02 -5.97
N TYR A 94 -10.87 -6.25 -4.87
CA TYR A 94 -11.44 -6.51 -3.55
C TYR A 94 -11.33 -5.26 -2.69
N ALA A 95 -12.44 -4.83 -2.12
CA ALA A 95 -12.48 -3.68 -1.22
C ALA A 95 -13.55 -3.87 -0.14
N ALA A 96 -13.26 -3.42 1.07
CA ALA A 96 -14.26 -3.36 2.12
C ALA A 96 -15.28 -2.27 1.82
N THR A 97 -16.52 -2.45 2.29
CA THR A 97 -17.50 -1.35 2.33
C THR A 97 -17.06 -0.35 3.39
N GLN A 98 -16.85 0.90 2.98
CA GLN A 98 -16.40 2.00 3.84
C GLN A 98 -17.31 3.21 3.64
N ASP A 99 -17.69 3.90 4.72
CA ASP A 99 -18.65 5.00 4.69
C ASP A 99 -19.96 4.65 3.94
N GLY A 100 -20.41 3.39 4.04
CA GLY A 100 -21.60 2.89 3.36
C GLY A 100 -21.46 2.73 1.85
N ARG A 101 -20.24 2.81 1.29
CA ARG A 101 -19.96 2.66 -0.14
C ARG A 101 -19.26 1.33 -0.42
N SER A 102 -19.78 0.56 -1.37
CA SER A 102 -19.09 -0.63 -1.88
C SER A 102 -17.80 -0.27 -2.61
N GLY A 103 -16.90 -1.23 -2.84
CA GLY A 103 -15.66 -1.01 -3.59
C GLY A 103 -15.89 -0.44 -4.98
N GLU A 104 -16.95 -0.87 -5.69
CA GLU A 104 -17.33 -0.26 -6.97
C GLU A 104 -17.71 1.20 -6.84
N GLN A 105 -18.53 1.56 -5.84
CA GLN A 105 -18.92 2.95 -5.60
C GLN A 105 -17.73 3.84 -5.22
N GLN A 106 -16.78 3.28 -4.48
CA GLN A 106 -15.54 3.97 -4.13
C GLN A 106 -14.70 4.29 -5.37
N VAL A 107 -14.45 3.32 -6.24
CA VAL A 107 -13.71 3.53 -7.51
C VAL A 107 -14.46 4.49 -8.43
N ARG A 108 -15.77 4.35 -8.56
CA ARG A 108 -16.60 5.25 -9.37
C ARG A 108 -16.62 6.69 -8.86
N ALA A 109 -16.39 6.92 -7.57
CA ALA A 109 -16.28 8.29 -7.06
C ALA A 109 -15.15 9.08 -7.74
N LEU A 110 -14.06 8.43 -8.10
CA LEU A 110 -12.98 9.03 -8.90
C LEU A 110 -13.22 8.89 -10.41
N MET A 111 -13.61 7.68 -10.88
CA MET A 111 -13.71 7.33 -12.28
C MET A 111 -15.11 7.57 -12.85
N GLN A 112 -15.59 8.83 -12.83
CA GLN A 112 -16.83 9.30 -13.45
C GLN A 112 -16.79 10.82 -13.64
N PRO A 113 -17.61 11.37 -14.56
CA PRO A 113 -17.74 12.82 -14.65
C PRO A 113 -18.23 13.45 -13.32
N PRO A 114 -17.73 14.63 -12.95
CA PRO A 114 -16.80 15.49 -13.70
C PRO A 114 -15.31 15.20 -13.44
N LEU A 115 -14.95 14.30 -12.51
CA LEU A 115 -13.55 14.06 -12.13
C LEU A 115 -12.78 13.28 -13.20
N TRP A 116 -13.45 12.31 -13.83
CA TRP A 116 -12.91 11.54 -14.95
C TRP A 116 -13.96 11.43 -16.05
N PRO A 117 -13.59 11.47 -17.35
CA PRO A 117 -14.55 11.58 -18.44
C PRO A 117 -15.44 10.35 -18.63
N VAL A 118 -15.01 9.17 -18.16
CA VAL A 118 -15.69 7.87 -18.34
C VAL A 118 -15.62 7.03 -17.07
N GLY A 119 -16.55 6.06 -16.95
CA GLY A 119 -16.52 5.08 -15.86
C GLY A 119 -15.57 3.91 -16.12
N PRO A 120 -15.37 3.02 -15.13
CA PRO A 120 -14.53 1.83 -15.24
C PRO A 120 -14.92 0.90 -16.41
N GLU A 121 -16.20 0.86 -16.79
CA GLU A 121 -16.74 0.07 -17.89
C GLU A 121 -16.23 0.48 -19.28
N ALA A 122 -15.68 1.68 -19.41
CA ALA A 122 -15.09 2.16 -20.67
C ALA A 122 -13.62 1.74 -20.84
N LEU A 123 -13.02 1.16 -19.81
CA LEU A 123 -11.65 0.66 -19.91
C LEU A 123 -11.59 -0.61 -20.78
N PRO A 124 -10.50 -0.84 -21.51
CA PRO A 124 -10.31 -2.07 -22.29
C PRO A 124 -10.26 -3.34 -21.43
N ALA A 125 -9.67 -3.29 -20.24
CA ALA A 125 -9.68 -4.38 -19.27
C ALA A 125 -11.04 -4.49 -18.57
N THR A 126 -11.38 -5.69 -18.11
CA THR A 126 -12.56 -5.91 -17.26
C THR A 126 -12.18 -5.75 -15.79
N ILE A 127 -12.90 -4.91 -15.06
CA ILE A 127 -12.78 -4.85 -13.59
C ILE A 127 -13.98 -5.58 -12.99
N CYS A 128 -13.70 -6.62 -12.20
CA CYS A 128 -14.68 -7.34 -11.40
C CYS A 128 -14.56 -6.87 -9.95
N PHE A 129 -15.61 -6.27 -9.41
CA PHE A 129 -15.63 -5.78 -8.03
C PHE A 129 -16.12 -6.88 -7.09
N HIS A 130 -15.42 -7.06 -6.00
CA HIS A 130 -15.73 -8.05 -4.97
C HIS A 130 -15.75 -7.41 -3.58
N ASP A 131 -16.71 -7.80 -2.77
CA ASP A 131 -16.66 -7.49 -1.34
C ASP A 131 -15.47 -8.20 -0.69
N LEU A 132 -14.80 -7.51 0.22
CA LEU A 132 -13.63 -8.03 0.88
C LEU A 132 -14.04 -8.86 2.11
N PRO A 133 -13.77 -10.17 2.15
CA PRO A 133 -13.98 -11.00 3.36
C PRO A 133 -12.84 -10.77 4.37
N THR A 134 -13.00 -11.32 5.58
CA THR A 134 -11.95 -11.28 6.62
C THR A 134 -10.72 -12.11 6.27
N SER A 135 -10.88 -13.10 5.37
CA SER A 135 -9.77 -13.83 4.74
C SER A 135 -10.21 -14.40 3.40
N LEU A 136 -9.26 -14.57 2.49
CA LEU A 136 -9.49 -15.20 1.18
C LEU A 136 -8.21 -15.84 0.64
N ASP A 137 -8.39 -16.83 -0.24
CA ASP A 137 -7.29 -17.44 -0.98
C ASP A 137 -7.28 -16.91 -2.43
N ILE A 138 -6.10 -16.49 -2.89
CA ILE A 138 -5.84 -16.08 -4.27
C ILE A 138 -4.76 -17.02 -4.82
N GLY A 139 -5.20 -18.07 -5.51
CA GLY A 139 -4.30 -19.14 -5.94
C GLY A 139 -3.54 -19.78 -4.78
N ALA A 140 -2.22 -19.68 -4.77
CA ALA A 140 -1.36 -20.21 -3.71
C ALA A 140 -1.08 -19.22 -2.55
N VAL A 141 -1.72 -18.06 -2.57
CA VAL A 141 -1.55 -17.01 -1.56
C VAL A 141 -2.78 -16.91 -0.70
N HIS A 142 -2.58 -16.84 0.61
CA HIS A 142 -3.61 -16.54 1.62
C HIS A 142 -3.54 -15.07 2.01
N VAL A 143 -4.69 -14.40 2.08
CA VAL A 143 -4.82 -13.00 2.50
C VAL A 143 -5.72 -12.93 3.73
N ASP A 144 -5.18 -12.41 4.82
CA ASP A 144 -5.95 -12.02 6.01
C ASP A 144 -6.16 -10.51 6.00
N THR A 145 -7.27 -10.07 6.56
CA THR A 145 -7.62 -8.66 6.67
C THR A 145 -7.93 -8.26 8.11
N MET A 146 -7.59 -7.02 8.45
CA MET A 146 -7.93 -6.43 9.74
C MET A 146 -8.38 -4.97 9.52
N ALA A 147 -9.42 -4.55 10.23
CA ALA A 147 -9.81 -3.15 10.22
C ALA A 147 -8.77 -2.29 10.96
N GLY A 148 -8.33 -1.20 10.33
CA GLY A 148 -7.48 -0.19 10.93
C GLY A 148 -8.28 1.05 11.35
N VAL A 149 -7.59 2.02 11.94
CA VAL A 149 -8.16 3.30 12.38
C VAL A 149 -7.68 4.42 11.44
N HIS A 150 -8.60 4.94 10.64
CA HIS A 150 -8.39 6.04 9.69
C HIS A 150 -9.72 6.76 9.42
N PRO A 151 -9.72 8.07 9.10
CA PRO A 151 -10.95 8.73 8.65
C PRO A 151 -11.56 8.03 7.43
N GLY A 152 -12.82 7.60 7.52
CA GLY A 152 -13.48 6.82 6.48
C GLY A 152 -13.25 5.31 6.55
N GLY A 153 -12.32 4.84 7.40
CA GLY A 153 -11.94 3.43 7.54
C GLY A 153 -10.76 3.03 6.64
N VAL A 154 -10.03 2.02 7.06
CA VAL A 154 -8.90 1.44 6.31
C VAL A 154 -8.81 -0.07 6.59
N THR A 155 -8.31 -0.83 5.63
CA THR A 155 -8.02 -2.26 5.76
C THR A 155 -6.51 -2.48 5.80
N VAL A 156 -6.05 -3.16 6.84
CA VAL A 156 -4.69 -3.71 6.94
C VAL A 156 -4.69 -5.10 6.33
N TYR A 157 -3.69 -5.42 5.52
CA TYR A 157 -3.56 -6.71 4.84
C TYR A 157 -2.37 -7.50 5.35
N ARG A 158 -2.55 -8.82 5.52
CA ARG A 158 -1.45 -9.78 5.62
C ARG A 158 -1.56 -10.75 4.45
N VAL A 159 -0.52 -10.79 3.59
CA VAL A 159 -0.43 -11.63 2.40
C VAL A 159 0.61 -12.70 2.66
N SER A 160 0.21 -13.97 2.64
CA SER A 160 1.06 -15.11 3.03
C SER A 160 1.10 -16.18 1.94
N GLY A 161 2.29 -16.75 1.68
CA GLY A 161 2.46 -17.83 0.70
C GLY A 161 3.91 -18.30 0.65
N ALA A 162 4.14 -19.56 0.27
CA ALA A 162 5.48 -20.17 0.19
C ALA A 162 6.34 -19.96 1.46
N GLY A 163 5.73 -19.97 2.66
CA GLY A 163 6.41 -19.74 3.93
C GLY A 163 6.90 -18.30 4.15
N LYS A 164 6.39 -17.34 3.36
CA LYS A 164 6.68 -15.91 3.45
C LYS A 164 5.42 -15.12 3.76
N SER A 165 5.56 -13.95 4.36
CA SER A 165 4.44 -13.06 4.62
C SER A 165 4.82 -11.57 4.54
N VAL A 166 3.88 -10.79 4.01
CA VAL A 166 3.98 -9.33 3.87
C VAL A 166 2.77 -8.71 4.58
N VAL A 167 2.99 -7.69 5.38
CA VAL A 167 1.93 -6.91 6.01
C VAL A 167 1.96 -5.49 5.47
N LEU A 168 0.79 -4.97 5.04
CA LEU A 168 0.60 -3.57 4.68
C LEU A 168 -0.31 -2.91 5.71
N ALA A 169 0.25 -1.99 6.50
CA ALA A 169 -0.42 -1.18 7.51
C ALA A 169 -0.22 0.32 7.22
N THR A 170 -0.66 0.74 6.02
CA THR A 170 -0.67 2.15 5.61
C THR A 170 -1.93 2.85 6.09
N ASP A 171 -1.88 4.15 6.30
CA ASP A 171 -3.03 4.99 6.68
C ASP A 171 -3.80 4.44 7.89
N CYS A 172 -3.06 3.98 8.87
CA CYS A 172 -3.63 3.31 10.03
C CYS A 172 -3.02 3.88 11.31
N THR A 173 -3.78 4.71 12.03
CA THR A 173 -3.33 5.26 13.32
C THR A 173 -3.15 4.16 14.35
N PHE A 174 -1.99 4.10 14.98
CA PHE A 174 -1.67 3.10 16.02
C PHE A 174 -2.21 3.55 17.37
N THR A 175 -3.53 3.40 17.56
CA THR A 175 -4.15 3.69 18.85
C THR A 175 -3.79 2.65 19.90
N GLU A 176 -3.93 2.99 21.19
CA GLU A 176 -3.64 2.06 22.30
C GLU A 176 -4.50 0.78 22.20
N ASP A 177 -5.76 0.91 21.75
CA ASP A 177 -6.68 -0.22 21.58
C ASP A 177 -6.32 -1.10 20.37
N LEU A 178 -5.81 -0.51 19.29
CA LEU A 178 -5.48 -1.24 18.07
C LEU A 178 -4.11 -1.94 18.15
N LEU A 179 -3.12 -1.33 18.79
CA LEU A 179 -1.73 -1.80 18.81
C LEU A 179 -1.55 -3.27 19.21
N PRO A 180 -2.23 -3.81 20.24
CA PRO A 180 -2.08 -5.23 20.60
C PRO A 180 -2.48 -6.18 19.45
N SER A 181 -3.61 -5.90 18.80
CA SER A 181 -4.11 -6.69 17.67
C SER A 181 -3.23 -6.53 16.43
N LEU A 182 -2.74 -5.31 16.16
CA LEU A 182 -1.86 -5.03 15.02
C LEU A 182 -0.50 -5.71 15.18
N ARG A 183 0.06 -5.76 16.40
CA ARG A 183 1.30 -6.50 16.70
C ARG A 183 1.14 -7.98 16.44
N GLU A 184 0.05 -8.61 16.92
CA GLU A 184 -0.19 -10.02 16.69
C GLU A 184 -0.46 -10.30 15.19
N PHE A 185 -1.23 -9.46 14.51
CA PHE A 185 -1.49 -9.57 13.08
C PHE A 185 -0.21 -9.45 12.24
N SER A 186 0.75 -8.63 12.66
CA SER A 186 2.02 -8.39 11.97
C SER A 186 3.15 -9.32 12.43
N LYS A 187 2.88 -10.19 13.40
CA LYS A 187 3.90 -10.99 14.07
C LYS A 187 4.74 -11.82 13.09
N ASP A 188 6.07 -11.73 13.27
CA ASP A 188 7.09 -12.50 12.57
C ASP A 188 7.00 -12.43 11.03
N CYS A 189 6.38 -11.35 10.48
CA CYS A 189 6.29 -11.19 9.03
C CYS A 189 7.68 -11.00 8.39
N ASP A 190 7.82 -11.42 7.13
CA ASP A 190 9.06 -11.21 6.37
C ASP A 190 9.24 -9.75 6.00
N LEU A 191 8.14 -9.04 5.72
CA LEU A 191 8.14 -7.61 5.41
C LEU A 191 6.92 -6.93 6.03
N LEU A 192 7.16 -5.86 6.80
CA LEU A 192 6.15 -4.91 7.25
C LEU A 192 6.30 -3.62 6.44
N LEU A 193 5.25 -3.25 5.72
CA LEU A 193 5.07 -1.94 5.09
C LEU A 193 4.16 -1.11 5.99
N CYS A 194 4.64 0.02 6.49
CA CYS A 194 4.03 0.71 7.61
C CYS A 194 3.97 2.21 7.35
N ASP A 195 2.84 2.84 7.70
CA ASP A 195 2.70 4.29 7.66
C ASP A 195 3.66 4.96 8.66
N GLY A 196 4.32 6.00 8.19
CA GLY A 196 5.16 6.86 9.00
C GLY A 196 5.29 8.22 8.36
N GLN A 197 4.18 8.95 8.26
CA GLN A 197 4.10 10.22 7.54
C GLN A 197 4.79 11.37 8.28
N TYR A 198 4.79 11.35 9.61
CA TYR A 198 5.18 12.49 10.44
C TYR A 198 6.41 12.24 11.31
N SER A 199 7.07 13.35 11.69
CA SER A 199 7.99 13.34 12.83
C SER A 199 7.23 13.39 14.16
N GLU A 200 7.92 13.12 15.27
CA GLU A 200 7.33 13.22 16.62
C GLU A 200 6.87 14.66 16.93
N GLU A 201 7.59 15.66 16.41
CA GLU A 201 7.27 17.07 16.63
C GLU A 201 5.98 17.47 15.89
N GLU A 202 5.80 16.97 14.66
CA GLU A 202 4.60 17.23 13.86
C GLU A 202 3.36 16.52 14.39
N TRP A 203 3.55 15.40 15.07
CA TRP A 203 2.46 14.56 15.57
C TRP A 203 1.49 15.29 16.49
N ALA A 204 2.00 16.22 17.31
CA ALA A 204 1.17 16.98 18.27
C ALA A 204 0.01 17.70 17.58
N ASP A 205 0.23 18.24 16.37
CA ASP A 205 -0.74 19.00 15.61
C ASP A 205 -1.48 18.18 14.54
N ARG A 206 -0.97 16.96 14.23
CA ARG A 206 -1.45 16.16 13.08
C ARG A 206 -1.99 14.78 13.45
N SER A 207 -2.08 14.44 14.73
CA SER A 207 -2.53 13.13 15.22
C SER A 207 -3.94 12.73 14.74
N ALA A 208 -4.80 13.70 14.44
CA ALA A 208 -6.16 13.47 13.96
C ALA A 208 -6.26 13.15 12.45
N PHE A 209 -5.15 13.22 11.70
CA PHE A 209 -5.16 12.99 10.25
C PHE A 209 -5.12 11.51 9.85
N GLY A 210 -4.97 10.61 10.80
CA GLY A 210 -5.09 9.17 10.53
C GLY A 210 -3.79 8.46 10.22
N HIS A 211 -2.62 9.06 10.54
CA HIS A 211 -1.29 8.54 10.24
C HIS A 211 -0.46 8.30 11.50
N ASN A 212 0.85 8.02 11.34
CA ASN A 212 1.77 7.75 12.45
C ASN A 212 3.08 8.53 12.29
N THR A 213 3.92 8.43 13.33
CA THR A 213 5.28 8.90 13.28
C THR A 213 6.25 7.81 12.81
N TRP A 214 7.42 8.23 12.33
CA TRP A 214 8.49 7.31 11.93
C TRP A 214 8.92 6.38 13.05
N LEU A 215 8.99 6.91 14.29
CA LEU A 215 9.40 6.12 15.44
C LEU A 215 8.32 5.14 15.88
N ALA A 216 7.03 5.50 15.78
CA ALA A 216 5.93 4.59 16.02
C ALA A 216 5.97 3.41 15.04
N ALA A 217 6.22 3.68 13.74
CA ALA A 217 6.37 2.67 12.71
C ALA A 217 7.57 1.74 12.98
N ALA A 218 8.73 2.30 13.30
CA ALA A 218 9.93 1.53 13.63
C ALA A 218 9.72 0.67 14.89
N LYS A 219 9.04 1.23 15.91
CA LYS A 219 8.72 0.49 17.13
C LYS A 219 7.75 -0.67 16.88
N LEU A 220 6.71 -0.47 16.07
CA LEU A 220 5.83 -1.57 15.68
C LEU A 220 6.62 -2.69 15.03
N GLY A 221 7.51 -2.38 14.09
CA GLY A 221 8.36 -3.36 13.42
C GLY A 221 9.26 -4.15 14.38
N GLN A 222 9.84 -3.49 15.39
CA GLN A 222 10.61 -4.14 16.44
C GLN A 222 9.72 -5.03 17.32
N ASP A 223 8.59 -4.51 17.79
CA ASP A 223 7.70 -5.18 18.73
C ASP A 223 7.03 -6.42 18.12
N CYS A 224 6.73 -6.43 16.81
CA CYS A 224 6.13 -7.57 16.14
C CYS A 224 7.15 -8.58 15.57
N GLY A 225 8.45 -8.32 15.68
CA GLY A 225 9.49 -9.22 15.17
C GLY A 225 9.58 -9.29 13.64
N ALA A 226 9.16 -8.25 12.92
CA ALA A 226 9.25 -8.19 11.47
C ALA A 226 10.71 -8.32 11.00
N LYS A 227 10.98 -9.16 9.98
CA LYS A 227 12.35 -9.38 9.48
C LYS A 227 12.89 -8.19 8.70
N GLN A 228 12.01 -7.49 7.98
CA GLN A 228 12.29 -6.25 7.27
C GLN A 228 11.13 -5.29 7.50
N VAL A 229 11.44 -4.00 7.66
CA VAL A 229 10.43 -2.94 7.80
C VAL A 229 10.70 -1.86 6.76
N ARG A 230 9.65 -1.42 6.07
CA ARG A 230 9.69 -0.22 5.24
C ARG A 230 8.65 0.77 5.73
N ILE A 231 9.12 1.94 6.10
CA ILE A 231 8.27 3.09 6.35
C ILE A 231 7.91 3.67 4.99
N ILE A 232 6.62 3.80 4.74
CA ILE A 232 6.04 4.35 3.52
C ILE A 232 5.05 5.45 3.87
N HIS A 233 4.35 5.97 2.89
CA HIS A 233 3.37 7.04 3.04
C HIS A 233 4.01 8.35 3.50
N HIS A 234 5.16 8.71 2.90
CA HIS A 234 5.88 9.93 3.23
C HIS A 234 5.03 11.17 2.94
N ALA A 235 5.05 12.17 3.84
CA ALA A 235 4.36 13.43 3.60
C ALA A 235 4.78 14.05 2.25
N PRO A 236 3.84 14.63 1.48
CA PRO A 236 4.14 15.12 0.13
C PRO A 236 5.16 16.25 0.09
N ASP A 237 5.32 16.99 1.17
CA ASP A 237 6.30 18.05 1.36
C ASP A 237 7.64 17.58 1.95
N ARG A 238 7.77 16.29 2.31
CA ARG A 238 8.96 15.71 2.91
C ARG A 238 10.06 15.48 1.89
N THR A 239 11.14 16.24 1.97
CA THR A 239 12.27 16.14 1.05
C THR A 239 13.13 14.90 1.30
N ASP A 240 13.93 14.53 0.31
CA ASP A 240 14.91 13.45 0.39
C ASP A 240 15.92 13.66 1.53
N ASP A 241 16.38 14.90 1.72
CA ASP A 241 17.37 15.22 2.77
C ASP A 241 16.77 15.10 4.19
N GLU A 242 15.48 15.41 4.35
CA GLU A 242 14.78 15.20 5.63
C GLU A 242 14.58 13.72 5.93
N LEU A 243 14.26 12.89 4.91
CA LEU A 243 14.17 11.44 5.09
C LEU A 243 15.52 10.81 5.39
N ASP A 244 16.60 11.26 4.75
CA ASP A 244 17.97 10.81 5.06
C ASP A 244 18.37 11.16 6.50
N ALA A 245 18.03 12.36 6.96
CA ALA A 245 18.29 12.77 8.34
C ALA A 245 17.51 11.92 9.35
N ALA A 246 16.26 11.60 9.05
CA ALA A 246 15.42 10.74 9.90
C ALA A 246 15.88 9.27 9.88
N ALA A 247 16.47 8.79 8.76
CA ALA A 247 16.87 7.39 8.59
C ALA A 247 17.86 6.92 9.66
N ALA A 248 18.77 7.79 10.10
CA ALA A 248 19.73 7.48 11.16
C ALA A 248 19.02 7.21 12.50
N VAL A 249 18.00 8.02 12.83
CA VAL A 249 17.22 7.88 14.06
C VAL A 249 16.37 6.61 14.03
N VAL A 250 15.68 6.38 12.91
CA VAL A 250 14.86 5.19 12.69
C VAL A 250 15.69 3.90 12.79
N SER A 251 16.85 3.86 12.11
CA SER A 251 17.72 2.67 12.11
C SER A 251 18.39 2.40 13.43
N ALA A 252 18.61 3.42 14.28
CA ALA A 252 19.10 3.24 15.63
C ALA A 252 18.08 2.54 16.54
N LEU A 253 16.78 2.80 16.34
CA LEU A 253 15.70 2.13 17.07
C LEU A 253 15.44 0.72 16.53
N CYS A 254 15.38 0.57 15.21
CA CYS A 254 15.06 -0.68 14.52
C CYS A 254 16.06 -0.89 13.36
N PRO A 255 17.14 -1.68 13.54
CA PRO A 255 18.23 -1.80 12.55
C PRO A 255 17.80 -2.36 11.17
N ASN A 256 16.70 -3.10 11.10
CA ASN A 256 16.12 -3.65 9.88
C ASN A 256 15.00 -2.76 9.28
N CYS A 257 14.79 -1.56 9.83
CA CYS A 257 13.84 -0.56 9.36
C CYS A 257 14.54 0.43 8.41
N ARG A 258 13.86 0.75 7.30
CA ARG A 258 14.29 1.73 6.28
C ARG A 258 13.07 2.51 5.80
N PHE A 259 13.29 3.70 5.27
CA PHE A 259 12.31 4.37 4.43
C PHE A 259 12.25 3.67 3.06
N GLY A 260 11.04 3.36 2.61
CA GLY A 260 10.80 2.83 1.27
C GLY A 260 10.95 3.92 0.21
N TYR A 261 11.28 3.53 -1.02
CA TYR A 261 11.40 4.46 -2.15
C TYR A 261 10.77 3.87 -3.42
N ASP A 262 10.41 4.75 -4.35
CA ASP A 262 9.77 4.34 -5.60
C ASP A 262 10.67 3.39 -6.40
N GLU A 263 10.08 2.32 -6.92
CA GLU A 263 10.74 1.24 -7.67
C GLU A 263 11.69 0.35 -6.83
N GLU A 264 11.70 0.45 -5.49
CA GLU A 264 12.42 -0.50 -4.63
C GLU A 264 11.86 -1.92 -4.84
N VAL A 265 12.77 -2.87 -5.12
CA VAL A 265 12.44 -4.30 -5.20
C VAL A 265 13.01 -5.01 -3.98
N ILE A 266 12.12 -5.53 -3.14
CA ILE A 266 12.46 -6.20 -1.88
C ILE A 266 12.30 -7.70 -2.08
N THR A 267 13.36 -8.48 -1.82
CA THR A 267 13.31 -9.95 -1.79
C THR A 267 12.94 -10.43 -0.39
N LEU A 268 11.99 -11.37 -0.31
CA LEU A 268 11.48 -11.94 0.93
C LEU A 268 12.27 -13.16 1.40
#